data_12b8180d912082bbfaa3c1250d0059df
#
_entry.id   12b8180d912082bbfaa3c1250d0059df
#
_cell.length_a   1.000
_cell.length_b   1.000
_cell.length_c   1.000
_cell.angle_alpha   90.00
_cell.angle_beta   90.00
_cell.angle_gamma   90.00
#
_symmetry.space_group_name_H-M   'P 1'
#
loop_
_entity.id
_entity.type
_entity.pdbx_description
1 polymer ?
#
loop_
_entity_poly.entity_id
_entity_poly.type
_entity_poly.pdbx_seq_one_letter_code
_entity_poly.pdbx_strand_id
1 'polypeptide(L)'
;MSQEFHAIRRLPPYVFAEVNAMKARARAAGDDIIDFGMGNPDFPTPSHIVDKLAETVRDPRTHRYSESRGIKGLRRAVSAYYARRFNVDIDPDSEAVVTIGSKEGLANLASAITGPGDVILVPNPSYPIHQFGFIIAGAAVRNIPVRPDQEFLAALRSEERRVGK
;
A
#
# COMPACT_ATOMS: atom_id res chain seq x y z
N MET A 1 22.14 -6.51 24.56
CA MET A 1 21.82 -7.47 23.50
C MET A 1 20.52 -6.98 22.85
N SER A 2 20.55 -6.55 21.61
CA SER A 2 19.33 -6.17 20.88
C SER A 2 18.54 -7.44 20.60
N GLN A 3 17.32 -7.49 21.12
CA GLN A 3 16.42 -8.61 20.88
C GLN A 3 15.88 -8.48 19.46
N GLU A 4 16.35 -9.33 18.56
CA GLU A 4 15.86 -9.36 17.17
C GLU A 4 14.62 -10.24 17.06
N PHE A 5 13.53 -9.65 16.57
CA PHE A 5 12.28 -10.38 16.34
C PHE A 5 12.29 -11.12 15.01
N HIS A 6 11.82 -12.36 15.00
CA HIS A 6 11.83 -13.23 13.82
C HIS A 6 11.19 -12.59 12.56
N ALA A 7 10.05 -11.95 12.70
CA ALA A 7 9.36 -11.30 11.58
C ALA A 7 10.17 -10.14 10.98
N ILE A 8 10.87 -9.37 11.83
CA ILE A 8 11.72 -8.24 11.39
C ILE A 8 12.97 -8.73 10.65
N ARG A 9 13.58 -9.83 11.10
CA ARG A 9 14.78 -10.41 10.44
C ARG A 9 14.50 -10.87 9.01
N ARG A 10 13.27 -11.16 8.66
CA ARG A 10 12.85 -11.58 7.31
C ARG A 10 12.70 -10.41 6.34
N LEU A 11 12.62 -9.18 6.85
CA LEU A 11 12.46 -8.01 6.00
C LEU A 11 13.77 -7.67 5.28
N PRO A 12 13.72 -7.41 3.95
CA PRO A 12 14.85 -6.84 3.25
C PRO A 12 15.13 -5.41 3.75
N PRO A 13 16.34 -4.87 3.53
CA PRO A 13 16.65 -3.48 3.84
C PRO A 13 15.64 -2.51 3.25
N TYR A 14 15.30 -1.47 3.99
CA TYR A 14 14.35 -0.46 3.50
C TYR A 14 15.07 0.52 2.57
N VAL A 15 14.91 0.33 1.28
CA VAL A 15 15.63 1.03 0.21
C VAL A 15 15.57 2.56 0.32
N PHE A 16 14.45 3.13 0.77
CA PHE A 16 14.36 4.59 0.93
C PHE A 16 15.25 5.13 2.06
N ALA A 17 15.48 4.35 3.11
CA ALA A 17 16.43 4.76 4.16
C ALA A 17 17.86 4.79 3.62
N GLU A 18 18.25 3.81 2.82
CA GLU A 18 19.58 3.76 2.18
C GLU A 18 19.76 4.90 1.19
N VAL A 19 18.80 5.14 0.31
CA VAL A 19 18.83 6.25 -0.67
C VAL A 19 18.90 7.59 0.05
N ASN A 20 18.12 7.81 1.11
CA ASN A 20 18.18 9.04 1.89
C ASN A 20 19.53 9.24 2.57
N ALA A 21 20.13 8.18 3.10
CA ALA A 21 21.49 8.24 3.66
C ALA A 21 22.56 8.55 2.60
N MET A 22 22.42 8.00 1.39
CA MET A 22 23.31 8.33 0.26
C MET A 22 23.18 9.80 -0.13
N LYS A 23 21.95 10.32 -0.30
CA LYS A 23 21.70 11.73 -0.61
C LYS A 23 22.25 12.67 0.46
N ALA A 24 22.09 12.32 1.74
CA ALA A 24 22.62 13.12 2.84
C ALA A 24 24.16 13.18 2.79
N ARG A 25 24.83 12.07 2.53
CA ARG A 25 26.31 12.04 2.39
C ARG A 25 26.81 12.87 1.20
N ALA A 26 26.17 12.73 0.05
CA ALA A 26 26.57 13.47 -1.15
C ALA A 26 26.36 14.98 -0.97
N ARG A 27 25.23 15.42 -0.38
CA ARG A 27 25.03 16.85 -0.06
C ARG A 27 26.06 17.39 0.94
N ALA A 28 26.44 16.58 1.94
CA ALA A 28 27.49 16.96 2.88
C ALA A 28 28.88 17.06 2.22
N ALA A 29 29.10 16.36 1.13
CA ALA A 29 30.32 16.48 0.32
C ALA A 29 30.30 17.68 -0.65
N GLY A 30 29.19 18.41 -0.72
CA GLY A 30 29.05 19.58 -1.60
C GLY A 30 28.50 19.26 -3.00
N ASP A 31 28.02 18.04 -3.23
CA ASP A 31 27.42 17.65 -4.50
C ASP A 31 26.07 18.35 -4.71
N ASP A 32 25.86 18.89 -5.91
CA ASP A 32 24.54 19.39 -6.35
C ASP A 32 23.67 18.23 -6.83
N ILE A 33 22.70 17.84 -5.96
CA ILE A 33 21.86 16.66 -6.22
C ILE A 33 20.48 17.08 -6.72
N ILE A 34 20.13 16.60 -7.90
CA ILE A 34 18.77 16.62 -8.42
C ILE A 34 18.06 15.33 -7.96
N ASP A 35 17.06 15.47 -7.08
CA ASP A 35 16.39 14.35 -6.43
C ASP A 35 15.08 13.97 -7.12
N PHE A 36 15.10 12.88 -7.87
CA PHE A 36 13.90 12.23 -8.42
C PHE A 36 13.47 10.96 -7.64
N GLY A 37 14.04 10.73 -6.45
CA GLY A 37 13.83 9.51 -5.69
C GLY A 37 12.53 9.46 -4.88
N MET A 38 11.80 10.58 -4.77
CA MET A 38 10.56 10.65 -4.01
C MET A 38 9.44 11.29 -4.83
N GLY A 39 8.42 10.51 -5.15
CA GLY A 39 7.23 10.97 -5.88
C GLY A 39 6.18 11.60 -4.95
N ASN A 40 6.54 12.64 -4.20
CA ASN A 40 5.55 13.39 -3.44
C ASN A 40 4.71 14.27 -4.36
N PRO A 41 3.38 14.38 -4.13
CA PRO A 41 2.58 15.38 -4.81
C PRO A 41 3.12 16.80 -4.54
N ASP A 42 3.33 17.57 -5.58
CA ASP A 42 3.81 18.96 -5.53
C ASP A 42 2.67 20.00 -5.63
N PHE A 43 1.48 19.55 -6.08
CA PHE A 43 0.29 20.38 -6.08
C PHE A 43 -0.46 20.33 -4.74
N PRO A 44 -1.03 21.46 -4.28
CA PRO A 44 -1.83 21.49 -3.07
C PRO A 44 -3.12 20.69 -3.25
N THR A 45 -3.68 20.22 -2.13
CA THR A 45 -5.01 19.61 -2.12
C THR A 45 -6.06 20.62 -2.65
N PRO A 46 -6.98 20.22 -3.53
CA PRO A 46 -8.03 21.10 -4.04
C PRO A 46 -8.81 21.80 -2.90
N SER A 47 -9.08 23.09 -3.05
CA SER A 47 -9.67 23.92 -1.99
C SER A 47 -10.98 23.37 -1.45
N HIS A 48 -11.86 22.85 -2.31
CA HIS A 48 -13.14 22.27 -1.89
C HIS A 48 -12.99 21.07 -0.94
N ILE A 49 -11.88 20.32 -1.02
CA ILE A 49 -11.57 19.22 -0.08
C ILE A 49 -11.09 19.80 1.24
N VAL A 50 -10.20 20.80 1.20
CA VAL A 50 -9.68 21.48 2.38
C VAL A 50 -10.81 22.15 3.16
N ASP A 51 -11.69 22.89 2.45
CA ASP A 51 -12.82 23.60 3.04
C ASP A 51 -13.79 22.61 3.70
N LYS A 52 -14.08 21.49 3.04
CA LYS A 52 -14.95 20.45 3.61
C LYS A 52 -14.36 19.79 4.85
N LEU A 53 -13.06 19.57 4.87
CA LEU A 53 -12.37 19.06 6.05
C LEU A 53 -12.44 20.08 7.21
N ALA A 54 -12.16 21.37 6.92
CA ALA A 54 -12.21 22.44 7.90
C ALA A 54 -13.63 22.66 8.47
N GLU A 55 -14.66 22.54 7.65
CA GLU A 55 -16.07 22.55 8.08
C GLU A 55 -16.35 21.36 9.01
N THR A 56 -15.97 20.16 8.57
CA THR A 56 -16.32 18.92 9.27
C THR A 56 -15.63 18.82 10.63
N VAL A 57 -14.36 19.25 10.73
CA VAL A 57 -13.61 19.17 12.00
C VAL A 57 -14.15 20.13 13.07
N ARG A 58 -14.94 21.15 12.69
CA ARG A 58 -15.60 22.05 13.64
C ARG A 58 -16.93 21.52 14.19
N ASP A 59 -17.46 20.45 13.60
CA ASP A 59 -18.69 19.81 14.07
C ASP A 59 -18.38 18.81 15.20
N PRO A 60 -18.76 19.07 16.47
CA PRO A 60 -18.47 18.16 17.57
C PRO A 60 -19.03 16.73 17.40
N ARG A 61 -20.01 16.55 16.54
CA ARG A 61 -20.60 15.22 16.25
C ARG A 61 -19.63 14.31 15.52
N THR A 62 -18.59 14.88 14.89
CA THR A 62 -17.55 14.13 14.18
C THR A 62 -16.38 13.70 15.08
N HIS A 63 -16.33 14.18 16.35
CA HIS A 63 -15.27 13.90 17.32
C HIS A 63 -15.51 12.60 18.10
N ARG A 64 -15.94 11.55 17.44
CA ARG A 64 -16.29 10.27 18.06
C ARG A 64 -15.38 9.16 17.54
N TYR A 65 -15.46 8.00 18.16
CA TYR A 65 -14.83 6.80 17.61
C TYR A 65 -15.31 6.57 16.19
N SER A 66 -14.38 6.21 15.31
CA SER A 66 -14.72 5.83 13.95
C SER A 66 -15.48 4.49 13.94
N GLU A 67 -16.37 4.32 13.01
CA GLU A 67 -16.99 3.03 12.70
C GLU A 67 -15.91 2.12 12.10
N SER A 68 -15.81 0.86 12.58
CA SER A 68 -14.75 -0.08 12.20
C SER A 68 -14.64 -0.34 10.69
N ARG A 69 -15.77 -0.26 9.99
CA ARG A 69 -15.83 -0.41 8.52
C ARG A 69 -15.80 0.93 7.77
N GLY A 70 -15.68 2.04 8.49
CA GLY A 70 -15.85 3.38 7.95
C GLY A 70 -17.32 3.82 7.85
N ILE A 71 -17.54 5.13 7.85
CA ILE A 71 -18.89 5.70 7.83
C ILE A 71 -19.66 5.29 6.57
N LYS A 72 -20.95 5.03 6.73
CA LYS A 72 -21.83 4.57 5.64
C LYS A 72 -21.85 5.53 4.45
N GLY A 73 -21.77 6.85 4.69
CA GLY A 73 -21.69 7.85 3.64
C GLY A 73 -20.49 7.69 2.72
N LEU A 74 -19.31 7.42 3.30
CA LEU A 74 -18.08 7.20 2.52
C LEU A 74 -18.13 5.88 1.74
N ARG A 75 -18.62 4.79 2.35
CA ARG A 75 -18.76 3.50 1.66
C ARG A 75 -19.72 3.59 0.46
N ARG A 76 -20.84 4.31 0.60
CA ARG A 76 -21.76 4.62 -0.51
C ARG A 76 -21.08 5.47 -1.60
N ALA A 77 -20.27 6.45 -1.22
CA ALA A 77 -19.53 7.27 -2.18
C ALA A 77 -18.50 6.44 -2.96
N VAL A 78 -17.84 5.49 -2.30
CA VAL A 78 -16.95 4.51 -2.97
C VAL A 78 -17.73 3.69 -3.99
N SER A 79 -18.86 3.09 -3.61
CA SER A 79 -19.73 2.33 -4.51
C SER A 79 -20.16 3.16 -5.72
N ALA A 80 -20.67 4.37 -5.51
CA ALA A 80 -21.09 5.27 -6.59
C ALA A 80 -19.92 5.69 -7.50
N TYR A 81 -18.71 5.85 -6.95
CA TYR A 81 -17.52 6.14 -7.74
C TYR A 81 -17.15 4.96 -8.66
N TYR A 82 -17.14 3.74 -8.14
CA TYR A 82 -16.82 2.54 -8.93
C TYR A 82 -17.86 2.27 -10.02
N ALA A 83 -19.14 2.42 -9.72
CA ALA A 83 -20.20 2.29 -10.72
C ALA A 83 -20.01 3.32 -11.85
N ARG A 84 -19.80 4.60 -11.52
CA ARG A 84 -19.65 5.66 -12.53
C ARG A 84 -18.35 5.56 -13.33
N ARG A 85 -17.24 5.20 -12.69
CA ARG A 85 -15.90 5.30 -13.31
C ARG A 85 -15.47 4.01 -14.00
N PHE A 86 -15.91 2.87 -13.49
CA PHE A 86 -15.42 1.57 -13.91
C PHE A 86 -16.55 0.62 -14.34
N ASN A 87 -17.81 1.05 -14.23
CA ASN A 87 -18.99 0.21 -14.46
C ASN A 87 -18.95 -1.08 -13.60
N VAL A 88 -18.57 -0.93 -12.34
CA VAL A 88 -18.50 -2.01 -11.35
C VAL A 88 -19.45 -1.69 -10.21
N ASP A 89 -20.40 -2.57 -9.96
CA ASP A 89 -21.30 -2.48 -8.82
C ASP A 89 -20.61 -3.08 -7.58
N ILE A 90 -20.60 -2.30 -6.50
CA ILE A 90 -20.06 -2.71 -5.18
C ILE A 90 -21.16 -2.49 -4.15
N ASP A 91 -21.50 -3.51 -3.38
CA ASP A 91 -22.38 -3.36 -2.24
C ASP A 91 -21.65 -2.59 -1.11
N PRO A 92 -22.08 -1.38 -0.74
CA PRO A 92 -21.40 -0.59 0.29
C PRO A 92 -21.50 -1.21 1.69
N ASP A 93 -22.39 -2.15 1.91
CA ASP A 93 -22.60 -2.76 3.23
C ASP A 93 -21.87 -4.10 3.40
N SER A 94 -21.49 -4.80 2.33
CA SER A 94 -20.78 -6.09 2.39
C SER A 94 -19.41 -6.09 1.70
N GLU A 95 -19.19 -5.24 0.69
CA GLU A 95 -18.01 -5.29 -0.19
C GLU A 95 -17.09 -4.06 -0.05
N ALA A 96 -17.36 -3.15 0.89
CA ALA A 96 -16.55 -1.97 1.11
C ALA A 96 -16.13 -1.81 2.57
N VAL A 97 -14.85 -1.54 2.77
CA VAL A 97 -14.26 -1.15 4.06
C VAL A 97 -13.33 0.03 3.86
N VAL A 98 -13.37 0.98 4.79
CA VAL A 98 -12.50 2.16 4.78
C VAL A 98 -11.27 1.89 5.64
N THR A 99 -10.10 2.23 5.12
CA THR A 99 -8.83 2.12 5.82
C THR A 99 -8.11 3.47 5.85
N ILE A 100 -7.17 3.64 6.78
CA ILE A 100 -6.32 4.84 6.85
C ILE A 100 -5.20 4.70 5.82
N GLY A 101 -5.57 4.85 4.56
CA GLY A 101 -4.70 4.67 3.40
C GLY A 101 -4.55 3.21 2.95
N SER A 102 -4.11 3.04 1.71
CA SER A 102 -3.96 1.73 1.07
C SER A 102 -2.90 0.84 1.72
N LYS A 103 -1.88 1.42 2.36
CA LYS A 103 -0.84 0.64 3.07
C LYS A 103 -1.42 -0.12 4.25
N GLU A 104 -2.23 0.52 5.07
CA GLU A 104 -2.92 -0.13 6.18
C GLU A 104 -3.85 -1.21 5.67
N GLY A 105 -4.66 -0.88 4.66
CA GLY A 105 -5.57 -1.85 4.05
C GLY A 105 -4.85 -3.10 3.56
N LEU A 106 -3.74 -2.94 2.85
CA LEU A 106 -2.98 -4.08 2.32
C LEU A 106 -2.26 -4.87 3.43
N ALA A 107 -1.72 -4.20 4.45
CA ALA A 107 -1.08 -4.88 5.58
C ALA A 107 -2.09 -5.71 6.39
N ASN A 108 -3.26 -5.15 6.66
CA ASN A 108 -4.34 -5.85 7.35
C ASN A 108 -4.90 -7.01 6.51
N LEU A 109 -5.06 -6.80 5.19
CA LEU A 109 -5.45 -7.86 4.27
C LEU A 109 -4.44 -9.01 4.29
N ALA A 110 -3.14 -8.71 4.18
CA ALA A 110 -2.09 -9.72 4.24
C ALA A 110 -2.20 -10.54 5.55
N SER A 111 -2.35 -9.88 6.68
CA SER A 111 -2.50 -10.53 7.99
C SER A 111 -3.77 -11.38 8.12
N ALA A 112 -4.83 -11.00 7.39
CA ALA A 112 -6.11 -11.71 7.45
C ALA A 112 -6.17 -12.96 6.58
N ILE A 113 -5.46 -12.96 5.43
CA ILE A 113 -5.62 -14.01 4.41
C ILE A 113 -4.38 -14.89 4.22
N THR A 114 -3.26 -14.58 4.89
CA THR A 114 -2.01 -15.35 4.73
C THR A 114 -1.35 -15.70 6.06
N GLY A 115 -0.57 -16.79 6.05
CA GLY A 115 0.20 -17.25 7.18
C GLY A 115 1.44 -18.06 6.77
N PRO A 116 2.12 -18.69 7.73
CA PRO A 116 3.25 -19.57 7.45
C PRO A 116 2.88 -20.72 6.51
N GLY A 117 3.66 -20.89 5.44
CA GLY A 117 3.42 -21.91 4.42
C GLY A 117 2.78 -21.36 3.13
N ASP A 118 2.12 -20.21 3.19
CA ASP A 118 1.58 -19.58 2.00
C ASP A 118 2.67 -18.94 1.13
N VAL A 119 2.45 -18.94 -0.17
CA VAL A 119 3.33 -18.30 -1.16
C VAL A 119 2.55 -17.22 -1.90
N ILE A 120 3.06 -15.99 -1.87
CA ILE A 120 2.47 -14.83 -2.52
C ILE A 120 3.30 -14.42 -3.72
N LEU A 121 2.64 -14.25 -4.85
CA LEU A 121 3.23 -13.75 -6.08
C LEU A 121 3.20 -12.20 -6.08
N VAL A 122 4.34 -11.56 -6.23
CA VAL A 122 4.47 -10.10 -6.18
C VAL A 122 5.23 -9.60 -7.39
N PRO A 123 4.72 -8.56 -8.10
CA PRO A 123 5.46 -7.91 -9.17
C PRO A 123 6.81 -7.36 -8.68
N ASN A 124 7.85 -7.45 -9.51
CA ASN A 124 9.16 -6.86 -9.23
C ASN A 124 9.68 -6.10 -10.47
N PRO A 125 9.94 -4.78 -10.38
CA PRO A 125 9.86 -3.96 -9.16
C PRO A 125 8.42 -3.67 -8.71
N SER A 126 8.23 -3.43 -7.41
CA SER A 126 6.96 -3.00 -6.83
C SER A 126 7.18 -2.15 -5.58
N TYR A 127 6.11 -1.53 -5.09
CA TYR A 127 6.18 -0.75 -3.86
C TYR A 127 6.37 -1.68 -2.64
N PRO A 128 7.19 -1.31 -1.64
CA PRO A 128 7.60 -2.21 -0.56
C PRO A 128 6.47 -2.90 0.19
N ILE A 129 5.32 -2.24 0.41
CA ILE A 129 4.20 -2.84 1.16
C ILE A 129 3.64 -4.09 0.46
N HIS A 130 3.77 -4.19 -0.88
CA HIS A 130 3.27 -5.33 -1.65
C HIS A 130 3.95 -6.65 -1.26
N GLN A 131 5.16 -6.60 -0.75
CA GLN A 131 5.87 -7.76 -0.23
C GLN A 131 6.01 -7.73 1.30
N PHE A 132 6.28 -6.57 1.90
CA PHE A 132 6.54 -6.47 3.33
C PHE A 132 5.34 -6.86 4.18
N GLY A 133 4.13 -6.48 3.77
CA GLY A 133 2.91 -6.87 4.47
C GLY A 133 2.77 -8.40 4.59
N PHE A 134 3.00 -9.11 3.49
CA PHE A 134 2.91 -10.57 3.45
C PHE A 134 4.09 -11.27 4.15
N ILE A 135 5.31 -10.72 4.07
CA ILE A 135 6.46 -11.23 4.81
C ILE A 135 6.22 -11.12 6.32
N ILE A 136 5.68 -10.00 6.80
CA ILE A 136 5.34 -9.79 8.22
C ILE A 136 4.25 -10.77 8.65
N ALA A 137 3.24 -11.01 7.81
CA ALA A 137 2.19 -11.99 8.05
C ALA A 137 2.69 -13.45 8.08
N GLY A 138 3.94 -13.71 7.65
CA GLY A 138 4.56 -15.04 7.71
C GLY A 138 4.65 -15.76 6.37
N ALA A 139 4.07 -15.24 5.31
CA ALA A 139 4.10 -15.83 3.97
C ALA A 139 5.50 -15.79 3.33
N ALA A 140 5.75 -16.68 2.37
CA ALA A 140 6.87 -16.59 1.45
C ALA A 140 6.50 -15.72 0.24
N VAL A 141 7.41 -14.87 -0.22
CA VAL A 141 7.20 -14.04 -1.40
C VAL A 141 7.99 -14.58 -2.57
N ARG A 142 7.34 -14.73 -3.72
CA ARG A 142 7.95 -15.04 -5.00
C ARG A 142 7.75 -13.87 -5.95
N ASN A 143 8.85 -13.30 -6.43
CA ASN A 143 8.84 -12.15 -7.31
C ASN A 143 8.59 -12.56 -8.77
N ILE A 144 7.72 -11.81 -9.45
CA ILE A 144 7.45 -11.94 -10.88
C ILE A 144 8.04 -10.72 -11.58
N PRO A 145 9.02 -10.88 -12.49
CA PRO A 145 9.59 -9.75 -13.21
C PRO A 145 8.53 -9.00 -14.02
N VAL A 146 8.51 -7.68 -13.87
CA VAL A 146 7.73 -6.78 -14.74
C VAL A 146 8.70 -6.15 -15.74
N ARG A 147 8.64 -6.58 -16.99
CA ARG A 147 9.50 -6.10 -18.07
C ARG A 147 8.64 -5.57 -19.21
N PRO A 148 9.07 -4.50 -19.90
CA PRO A 148 8.32 -3.94 -21.03
C PRO A 148 8.14 -4.88 -22.22
N ASP A 149 9.05 -5.85 -22.36
CA ASP A 149 9.13 -6.84 -23.44
C ASP A 149 8.46 -8.18 -23.10
N GLN A 150 7.89 -8.31 -21.91
CA GLN A 150 7.34 -9.56 -21.40
C GLN A 150 5.87 -9.41 -21.04
N GLU A 151 5.05 -10.36 -21.51
CA GLU A 151 3.65 -10.42 -21.10
C GLU A 151 3.54 -10.81 -19.62
N PHE A 152 3.33 -9.81 -18.75
CA PHE A 152 3.24 -10.00 -17.30
C PHE A 152 2.22 -11.08 -16.89
N LEU A 153 1.05 -11.11 -17.54
CA LEU A 153 0.02 -12.11 -17.25
C LEU A 153 0.46 -13.54 -17.59
N ALA A 154 1.27 -13.73 -18.63
CA ALA A 154 1.83 -15.05 -18.97
C ALA A 154 2.85 -15.49 -17.93
N ALA A 155 3.72 -14.58 -17.46
CA ALA A 155 4.67 -14.84 -16.38
C ALA A 155 3.94 -15.17 -15.07
N LEU A 156 2.90 -14.42 -14.71
CA LEU A 156 2.06 -14.67 -13.54
C LEU A 156 1.44 -16.07 -13.57
N ARG A 157 0.76 -16.43 -14.65
CA ARG A 157 0.14 -17.76 -14.84
C ARG A 157 1.16 -18.90 -14.80
N SER A 158 2.37 -18.65 -15.28
CA SER A 158 3.46 -19.65 -15.22
C SER A 158 3.89 -19.92 -13.77
N GLU A 159 4.00 -18.88 -12.95
CA GLU A 159 4.39 -19.01 -11.55
C GLU A 159 3.24 -19.57 -10.69
N GLU A 160 1.99 -19.22 -10.95
CA GLU A 160 0.83 -19.84 -10.29
C GLU A 160 0.84 -21.38 -10.44
N ARG A 161 1.13 -21.87 -11.63
CA ARG A 161 1.25 -23.32 -11.88
C ARG A 161 2.39 -23.99 -11.15
N ARG A 162 3.46 -23.25 -10.84
CA ARG A 162 4.62 -23.77 -10.07
C ARG A 162 4.36 -23.80 -8.58
N VAL A 163 3.61 -22.83 -8.07
CA VAL A 163 3.24 -22.72 -6.65
C VAL A 163 2.12 -23.69 -6.27
N GLY A 164 1.19 -23.94 -7.19
CA GLY A 164 0.05 -24.84 -6.98
C GLY A 164 0.37 -26.34 -7.13
N LYS A 165 1.63 -26.71 -7.31
CA LYS A 165 2.13 -28.10 -7.30
C LYS A 165 2.87 -28.41 -6.03
#